data_57949d577c883d44b8c49012204796e4
#
_entry.id   57949d577c883d44b8c49012204796e4
#
_cell.length_a   1.000
_cell.length_b   1.000
_cell.length_c   1.000
_cell.angle_alpha   90.00
_cell.angle_beta   90.00
_cell.angle_gamma   90.00
#
_symmetry.space_group_name_H-M   'P 1'
#
loop_
_entity.id
_entity.type
_entity.pdbx_description
1 polymer ?
#
loop_
_entity_poly.entity_id
_entity_poly.type
_entity_poly.pdbx_seq_one_letter_code
_entity_poly.pdbx_strand_id
1 'polypeptide(L)'
;MKNKYIILVSSILACLLILSGCSSTNNSSSSSSDPNLADKAFNETIDLTGVNKDKKSEEENGKRIIMDSVALSQVADVLDIKLAGIPTTKLGRMPKRYENTVQIGLPMNPNMEVIKSINPTIVYAPDSLKDWLKEGFEKNNIPHKFVDIRSVNGLYSVTEDLANTFGKKEKFAQLKKDYDSFFVEFNKKIENKKKPKVLILMGLPGSYMAASDKSYVGNLVKLAGGENIIKSNDEFSPLNLETALNEQPDIILRTAHAMPDTVNEMFKKEFENNKSWSHFEAVKNNKVIDLDSSIFGMTATFDYQKGLEELAKIFYAN
;
A
#
# COMPACT_ATOMS: atom_id res chain seq x y z
N MET A 1 46.22 -36.72 26.01
CA MET A 1 46.62 -37.94 25.27
C MET A 1 45.67 -38.00 24.08
N LYS A 2 46.17 -37.70 22.86
CA LYS A 2 46.48 -38.64 21.76
C LYS A 2 45.22 -39.36 21.31
N ASN A 3 44.77 -39.44 20.11
CA ASN A 3 45.30 -39.33 18.72
C ASN A 3 44.07 -39.62 17.85
N LYS A 4 43.87 -38.98 16.76
CA LYS A 4 44.43 -39.10 15.39
C LYS A 4 43.60 -39.96 14.44
N TYR A 5 43.26 -39.35 13.28
CA TYR A 5 43.31 -39.83 11.88
C TYR A 5 42.25 -40.89 11.45
N ILE A 6 41.71 -40.98 10.22
CA ILE A 6 42.17 -40.65 8.85
C ILE A 6 40.97 -40.86 7.91
N ILE A 7 40.69 -39.96 7.01
CA ILE A 7 40.50 -39.93 5.56
C ILE A 7 40.38 -41.29 4.83
N LEU A 8 39.44 -41.41 3.87
CA LEU A 8 39.56 -41.89 2.46
C LEU A 8 38.14 -42.03 1.89
N VAL A 9 37.71 -41.26 0.93
CA VAL A 9 37.91 -41.17 -0.53
C VAL A 9 37.43 -42.40 -1.32
N SER A 10 36.66 -42.08 -2.36
CA SER A 10 36.49 -42.84 -3.63
C SER A 10 35.28 -43.77 -3.69
N SER A 11 34.41 -43.77 -4.63
CA SER A 11 34.30 -43.51 -6.05
C SER A 11 33.03 -44.17 -6.58
N ILE A 12 32.31 -43.51 -7.43
CA ILE A 12 31.66 -43.95 -8.68
C ILE A 12 30.92 -45.32 -8.68
N LEU A 13 29.58 -45.27 -8.99
CA LEU A 13 29.07 -45.99 -10.18
C LEU A 13 27.61 -45.57 -10.48
N ALA A 14 27.37 -45.18 -11.69
CA ALA A 14 26.06 -44.92 -12.29
C ALA A 14 25.27 -46.23 -12.45
N CYS A 15 23.97 -46.18 -12.19
CA CYS A 15 23.00 -47.11 -12.79
C CYS A 15 21.70 -46.36 -13.10
N LEU A 16 21.44 -46.15 -14.39
CA LEU A 16 20.15 -45.87 -14.97
C LEU A 16 19.21 -47.05 -14.72
N LEU A 17 18.03 -46.78 -14.13
CA LEU A 17 16.87 -47.63 -14.33
C LEU A 17 15.64 -46.71 -14.45
N ILE A 18 15.07 -46.73 -15.63
CA ILE A 18 13.76 -46.18 -16.01
C ILE A 18 12.70 -47.07 -15.39
N LEU A 19 11.81 -46.46 -14.59
CA LEU A 19 10.49 -47.06 -14.31
C LEU A 19 9.46 -45.94 -14.28
N SER A 20 8.61 -46.00 -15.28
CA SER A 20 7.35 -45.29 -15.41
C SER A 20 6.42 -45.62 -14.24
N GLY A 21 5.81 -44.58 -13.63
CA GLY A 21 4.82 -44.76 -12.57
C GLY A 21 4.06 -43.48 -12.27
N CYS A 22 2.89 -43.38 -12.87
CA CYS A 22 1.68 -42.64 -12.50
C CYS A 22 1.79 -41.25 -11.83
N SER A 23 1.48 -40.28 -12.61
CA SER A 23 1.02 -38.95 -12.30
C SER A 23 -0.12 -38.94 -11.26
N SER A 24 0.15 -38.41 -10.08
CA SER A 24 -0.87 -37.78 -9.23
C SER A 24 -0.72 -36.30 -9.40
N THR A 25 -1.52 -35.70 -10.24
CA THR A 25 -1.65 -34.25 -10.40
C THR A 25 -2.29 -33.66 -9.14
N ASN A 26 -1.47 -33.26 -8.19
CA ASN A 26 -1.85 -32.24 -7.23
C ASN A 26 -1.81 -30.88 -7.96
N ASN A 27 -2.95 -30.45 -8.49
CA ASN A 27 -3.16 -29.07 -8.90
C ASN A 27 -3.20 -28.17 -7.67
N SER A 28 -2.05 -27.83 -7.12
CA SER A 28 -1.88 -26.56 -6.42
C SER A 28 -1.77 -25.51 -7.54
N SER A 29 -2.85 -24.79 -7.80
CA SER A 29 -2.84 -23.61 -8.67
C SER A 29 -2.01 -22.51 -7.98
N SER A 30 -0.68 -22.60 -8.12
CA SER A 30 0.20 -21.47 -7.92
C SER A 30 -0.09 -20.50 -9.08
N SER A 31 -0.68 -19.34 -8.77
CA SER A 31 -0.70 -18.22 -9.69
C SER A 31 0.74 -17.99 -10.16
N SER A 32 1.01 -18.26 -11.44
CA SER A 32 2.29 -17.97 -12.07
C SER A 32 2.40 -16.44 -12.24
N SER A 33 2.76 -15.76 -11.15
CA SER A 33 3.23 -14.38 -11.21
C SER A 33 4.61 -14.40 -11.85
N ASP A 34 4.83 -13.58 -12.87
CA ASP A 34 6.19 -13.27 -13.31
C ASP A 34 6.84 -12.40 -12.22
N PRO A 35 7.75 -12.93 -11.38
CA PRO A 35 8.37 -12.17 -10.29
C PRO A 35 9.16 -10.96 -10.81
N ASN A 36 9.57 -10.98 -12.10
CA ASN A 36 10.31 -9.88 -12.70
C ASN A 36 9.47 -8.62 -12.92
N LEU A 37 8.14 -8.72 -13.07
CA LEU A 37 7.29 -7.54 -13.29
C LEU A 37 7.12 -6.70 -12.02
N ALA A 38 6.93 -7.35 -10.87
CA ALA A 38 6.86 -6.66 -9.59
C ALA A 38 8.22 -6.03 -9.26
N ASP A 39 9.32 -6.80 -9.33
CA ASP A 39 10.68 -6.30 -9.10
C ASP A 39 11.05 -5.15 -10.02
N LYS A 40 10.64 -5.18 -11.29
CA LYS A 40 10.89 -4.11 -12.24
C LYS A 40 10.11 -2.83 -11.89
N ALA A 41 8.88 -2.94 -11.42
CA ALA A 41 8.09 -1.80 -10.99
C ALA A 41 8.65 -1.16 -9.69
N PHE A 42 9.22 -1.98 -8.80
CA PHE A 42 9.82 -1.52 -7.55
C PHE A 42 11.24 -0.96 -7.70
N ASN A 43 12.02 -1.49 -8.66
CA ASN A 43 13.42 -1.09 -8.88
C ASN A 43 13.60 -0.05 -10.00
N GLU A 44 12.52 0.54 -10.52
CA GLU A 44 12.62 1.58 -11.54
C GLU A 44 13.38 2.79 -11.00
N THR A 45 14.57 3.05 -11.52
CA THR A 45 15.33 4.26 -11.21
C THR A 45 14.90 5.38 -12.16
N ILE A 46 14.42 6.50 -11.60
CA ILE A 46 14.04 7.67 -12.40
C ILE A 46 15.27 8.57 -12.56
N ASP A 47 15.60 8.95 -13.80
CA ASP A 47 16.56 10.01 -14.05
C ASP A 47 15.98 11.36 -13.62
N LEU A 48 16.54 11.93 -12.57
CA LEU A 48 16.11 13.20 -11.98
C LEU A 48 16.89 14.41 -12.53
N THR A 49 17.90 14.21 -13.37
CA THR A 49 18.81 15.27 -13.85
C THR A 49 18.04 16.37 -14.59
N GLY A 50 17.16 15.98 -15.52
CA GLY A 50 16.30 16.93 -16.24
C GLY A 50 15.10 17.40 -15.42
N VAL A 51 14.57 16.53 -14.52
CA VAL A 51 13.38 16.79 -13.73
C VAL A 51 13.61 17.91 -12.71
N ASN A 52 14.79 17.98 -12.09
CA ASN A 52 15.09 18.92 -11.02
C ASN A 52 15.77 20.23 -11.49
N LYS A 53 15.97 20.43 -12.80
CA LYS A 53 16.74 21.57 -13.34
C LYS A 53 16.28 22.95 -12.82
N ASP A 54 14.95 23.14 -12.69
CA ASP A 54 14.34 24.40 -12.28
C ASP A 54 13.55 24.27 -10.96
N LYS A 55 13.76 23.18 -10.22
CA LYS A 55 13.05 22.92 -8.96
C LYS A 55 13.71 23.62 -7.78
N LYS A 56 12.92 23.93 -6.76
CA LYS A 56 13.37 24.66 -5.57
C LYS A 56 13.19 23.81 -4.31
N SER A 57 14.15 23.95 -3.42
CA SER A 57 14.08 23.44 -2.04
C SER A 57 13.64 24.59 -1.14
N GLU A 58 12.48 24.47 -0.49
CA GLU A 58 11.97 25.48 0.42
C GLU A 58 12.14 25.05 1.88
N GLU A 59 12.20 26.03 2.77
CA GLU A 59 12.34 25.80 4.22
C GLU A 59 11.08 26.22 4.98
N GLU A 60 10.71 25.42 5.97
CA GLU A 60 9.69 25.75 6.97
C GLU A 60 10.38 26.10 8.30
N ASN A 61 10.35 27.36 8.68
CA ASN A 61 11.00 27.84 9.92
C ASN A 61 12.48 27.44 10.05
N GLY A 62 13.26 27.57 8.96
CA GLY A 62 14.66 27.18 8.90
C GLY A 62 14.93 25.67 8.86
N LYS A 63 13.89 24.84 8.64
CA LYS A 63 14.00 23.39 8.50
C LYS A 63 13.74 22.95 7.07
N ARG A 64 14.60 22.10 6.54
CA ARG A 64 14.43 21.45 5.24
C ARG A 64 13.76 20.10 5.44
N ILE A 65 12.48 20.05 5.09
CA ILE A 65 11.60 18.90 5.31
C ILE A 65 11.40 18.17 4.01
N ILE A 66 11.58 16.87 4.02
CA ILE A 66 11.25 15.99 2.90
C ILE A 66 10.08 15.09 3.31
N MET A 67 9.08 14.98 2.43
CA MET A 67 8.01 13.98 2.55
C MET A 67 8.20 12.91 1.48
N ASP A 68 8.45 11.68 1.89
CA ASP A 68 8.74 10.55 0.97
C ASP A 68 7.47 9.77 0.60
N SER A 69 6.33 10.44 0.54
CA SER A 69 5.12 9.91 -0.09
C SER A 69 4.16 11.03 -0.49
N VAL A 70 3.29 10.75 -1.46
CA VAL A 70 2.24 11.69 -1.88
C VAL A 70 1.29 11.97 -0.72
N ALA A 71 0.90 10.94 0.04
CA ALA A 71 0.00 11.11 1.19
C ALA A 71 0.60 12.03 2.27
N LEU A 72 1.89 11.88 2.59
CA LEU A 72 2.57 12.78 3.52
C LEU A 72 2.74 14.20 2.95
N SER A 73 2.94 14.33 1.63
CA SER A 73 2.93 15.65 0.97
C SER A 73 1.56 16.32 1.07
N GLN A 74 0.47 15.56 1.00
CA GLN A 74 -0.89 16.08 1.24
C GLN A 74 -1.09 16.49 2.71
N VAL A 75 -0.52 15.76 3.67
CA VAL A 75 -0.53 16.19 5.10
C VAL A 75 0.20 17.52 5.27
N ALA A 76 1.35 17.69 4.63
CA ALA A 76 2.07 18.96 4.66
C ALA A 76 1.26 20.10 3.99
N ASP A 77 0.54 19.79 2.90
CA ASP A 77 -0.28 20.76 2.17
C ASP A 77 -1.43 21.31 3.02
N VAL A 78 -2.21 20.44 3.67
CA VAL A 78 -3.34 20.87 4.52
C VAL A 78 -2.88 21.68 5.74
N LEU A 79 -1.63 21.52 6.16
CA LEU A 79 -1.02 22.29 7.24
C LEU A 79 -0.26 23.54 6.76
N ASP A 80 -0.20 23.81 5.45
CA ASP A 80 0.64 24.86 4.85
C ASP A 80 2.13 24.76 5.26
N ILE A 81 2.69 23.57 5.29
CA ILE A 81 4.12 23.35 5.56
C ILE A 81 4.88 23.40 4.24
N LYS A 82 5.98 24.17 4.18
CA LYS A 82 6.87 24.19 3.03
C LYS A 82 7.74 22.95 2.99
N LEU A 83 8.01 22.42 1.81
CA LEU A 83 8.81 21.23 1.61
C LEU A 83 10.08 21.51 0.82
N ALA A 84 11.17 20.89 1.27
CA ALA A 84 12.46 20.92 0.58
C ALA A 84 12.58 19.82 -0.47
N GLY A 85 11.82 18.74 -0.32
CA GLY A 85 11.79 17.62 -1.27
C GLY A 85 10.50 16.82 -1.19
N ILE A 86 10.09 16.23 -2.31
CA ILE A 86 8.89 15.43 -2.49
C ILE A 86 9.19 14.17 -3.31
N PRO A 87 8.36 13.11 -3.24
CA PRO A 87 8.52 11.97 -4.12
C PRO A 87 8.16 12.31 -5.56
N THR A 88 8.72 11.57 -6.49
CA THR A 88 8.24 11.52 -7.87
C THR A 88 6.98 10.67 -7.92
N THR A 89 5.95 11.13 -8.64
CA THR A 89 4.71 10.37 -8.85
C THR A 89 4.24 10.46 -10.29
N LYS A 90 3.74 9.35 -10.81
CA LYS A 90 3.05 9.27 -12.10
C LYS A 90 1.52 9.37 -11.93
N LEU A 91 1.01 9.40 -10.69
CA LEU A 91 -0.42 9.32 -10.38
C LEU A 91 -1.16 10.66 -10.27
N GLY A 92 -0.49 11.79 -10.60
CA GLY A 92 -1.13 13.10 -10.73
C GLY A 92 -1.75 13.71 -9.48
N ARG A 93 -1.37 13.27 -8.26
CA ARG A 93 -2.00 13.70 -6.99
C ARG A 93 -1.13 14.57 -6.10
N MET A 94 0.04 14.96 -6.58
CA MET A 94 0.88 15.89 -5.84
C MET A 94 0.15 17.23 -5.69
N PRO A 95 0.07 17.81 -4.49
CA PRO A 95 -0.52 19.12 -4.31
C PRO A 95 0.17 20.19 -5.17
N LYS A 96 -0.62 21.05 -5.80
CA LYS A 96 -0.10 22.07 -6.75
C LYS A 96 0.99 22.96 -6.17
N ARG A 97 0.93 23.27 -4.86
CA ARG A 97 1.95 24.08 -4.21
C ARG A 97 3.35 23.49 -4.32
N TYR A 98 3.47 22.16 -4.49
CA TYR A 98 4.76 21.46 -4.57
C TYR A 98 5.21 21.14 -6.00
N GLU A 99 4.50 21.59 -7.04
CA GLU A 99 4.87 21.33 -8.44
C GLU A 99 6.30 21.73 -8.78
N ASN A 100 6.83 22.75 -8.09
CA ASN A 100 8.19 23.26 -8.28
C ASN A 100 9.18 22.80 -7.20
N THR A 101 8.80 21.87 -6.35
CA THR A 101 9.68 21.32 -5.30
C THR A 101 10.59 20.23 -5.88
N VAL A 102 11.83 20.13 -5.35
CA VAL A 102 12.80 19.10 -5.75
C VAL A 102 12.21 17.71 -5.57
N GLN A 103 12.30 16.89 -6.62
CA GLN A 103 11.85 15.51 -6.59
C GLN A 103 13.00 14.58 -6.19
N ILE A 104 12.74 13.67 -5.24
CA ILE A 104 13.74 12.77 -4.65
C ILE A 104 13.72 11.36 -5.24
N GLY A 105 12.85 11.05 -6.20
CA GLY A 105 12.66 9.70 -6.75
C GLY A 105 11.38 9.03 -6.24
N LEU A 106 11.21 7.75 -6.56
CA LEU A 106 10.03 6.99 -6.12
C LEU A 106 10.07 6.74 -4.60
N PRO A 107 8.91 6.70 -3.93
CA PRO A 107 8.85 6.45 -2.47
C PRO A 107 9.59 5.19 -2.03
N MET A 108 9.55 4.12 -2.84
CA MET A 108 10.23 2.86 -2.51
C MET A 108 11.70 2.82 -2.90
N ASN A 109 12.13 3.72 -3.80
CA ASN A 109 13.50 3.80 -4.30
C ASN A 109 13.91 5.28 -4.48
N PRO A 110 14.01 6.03 -3.38
CA PRO A 110 14.42 7.44 -3.45
C PRO A 110 15.91 7.57 -3.77
N ASN A 111 16.27 8.63 -4.48
CA ASN A 111 17.65 8.92 -4.80
C ASN A 111 18.38 9.56 -3.62
N MET A 112 19.23 8.77 -2.97
CA MET A 112 19.94 9.18 -1.75
C MET A 112 20.89 10.38 -1.98
N GLU A 113 21.48 10.51 -3.19
CA GLU A 113 22.36 11.63 -3.54
C GLU A 113 21.56 12.93 -3.65
N VAL A 114 20.37 12.88 -4.24
CA VAL A 114 19.48 14.05 -4.29
C VAL A 114 19.03 14.42 -2.88
N ILE A 115 18.65 13.46 -2.04
CA ILE A 115 18.28 13.73 -0.64
C ILE A 115 19.46 14.39 0.11
N LYS A 116 20.67 13.86 -0.03
CA LYS A 116 21.88 14.45 0.59
C LYS A 116 22.15 15.86 0.09
N SER A 117 21.96 16.12 -1.21
CA SER A 117 22.16 17.47 -1.77
C SER A 117 21.19 18.51 -1.20
N ILE A 118 19.98 18.11 -0.85
CA ILE A 118 19.01 18.93 -0.12
C ILE A 118 19.50 19.24 1.30
N ASN A 119 20.32 18.36 1.89
CA ASN A 119 20.76 18.41 3.28
C ASN A 119 19.58 18.55 4.24
N PRO A 120 18.67 17.56 4.32
CA PRO A 120 17.41 17.68 5.03
C PRO A 120 17.62 17.75 6.55
N THR A 121 16.76 18.52 7.22
CA THR A 121 16.65 18.47 8.68
C THR A 121 15.93 17.20 9.12
N ILE A 122 14.97 16.73 8.31
CA ILE A 122 14.20 15.49 8.53
C ILE A 122 13.57 14.98 7.23
N VAL A 123 13.56 13.67 7.06
CA VAL A 123 12.75 12.96 6.05
C VAL A 123 11.63 12.21 6.77
N TYR A 124 10.39 12.44 6.39
CA TYR A 124 9.25 11.66 6.85
C TYR A 124 8.91 10.63 5.77
N ALA A 125 8.82 9.37 6.15
CA ALA A 125 8.46 8.27 5.27
C ALA A 125 7.35 7.40 5.90
N PRO A 126 6.50 6.72 5.10
CA PRO A 126 5.52 5.78 5.63
C PRO A 126 6.19 4.61 6.35
N ASP A 127 5.62 4.18 7.49
CA ASP A 127 6.13 3.03 8.26
C ASP A 127 6.08 1.72 7.43
N SER A 128 5.14 1.60 6.51
CA SER A 128 5.06 0.49 5.55
C SER A 128 6.28 0.35 4.63
N LEU A 129 7.10 1.40 4.47
CA LEU A 129 8.33 1.38 3.67
C LEU A 129 9.60 1.22 4.52
N LYS A 130 9.48 1.07 5.84
CA LYS A 130 10.61 1.08 6.78
C LYS A 130 11.67 0.04 6.45
N ASP A 131 11.26 -1.19 6.15
CA ASP A 131 12.19 -2.29 5.90
C ASP A 131 13.03 -2.07 4.62
N TRP A 132 12.49 -1.33 3.64
CA TRP A 132 13.21 -0.98 2.39
C TRP A 132 14.12 0.24 2.54
N LEU A 133 13.71 1.24 3.33
CA LEU A 133 14.34 2.57 3.33
C LEU A 133 15.32 2.77 4.49
N LYS A 134 15.08 2.12 5.63
CA LYS A 134 15.83 2.38 6.87
C LYS A 134 17.33 2.26 6.69
N GLU A 135 17.80 1.15 6.11
CA GLU A 135 19.23 0.91 5.90
C GLU A 135 19.86 1.97 4.98
N GLY A 136 19.15 2.37 3.91
CA GLY A 136 19.60 3.42 3.00
C GLY A 136 19.76 4.78 3.68
N PHE A 137 18.79 5.18 4.51
CA PHE A 137 18.85 6.43 5.26
C PHE A 137 19.96 6.40 6.30
N GLU A 138 20.12 5.31 7.07
CA GLU A 138 21.16 5.15 8.08
C GLU A 138 22.57 5.18 7.48
N LYS A 139 22.82 4.43 6.40
CA LYS A 139 24.13 4.42 5.70
C LYS A 139 24.54 5.79 5.16
N ASN A 140 23.56 6.62 4.79
CA ASN A 140 23.79 7.95 4.26
C ASN A 140 23.70 9.06 5.33
N ASN A 141 23.53 8.71 6.61
CA ASN A 141 23.34 9.64 7.73
C ASN A 141 22.19 10.65 7.48
N ILE A 142 21.10 10.19 6.86
CA ILE A 142 19.92 11.01 6.58
C ILE A 142 19.00 10.98 7.81
N PRO A 143 18.72 12.15 8.46
CA PRO A 143 17.76 12.23 9.54
C PRO A 143 16.36 11.84 9.04
N HIS A 144 15.72 10.85 9.67
CA HIS A 144 14.44 10.32 9.19
C HIS A 144 13.49 9.93 10.32
N LYS A 145 12.20 9.92 10.04
CA LYS A 145 11.13 9.42 10.91
C LYS A 145 10.12 8.64 10.09
N PHE A 146 9.91 7.38 10.43
CA PHE A 146 8.81 6.58 9.88
C PHE A 146 7.52 6.89 10.64
N VAL A 147 6.41 7.02 9.91
CA VAL A 147 5.10 7.41 10.45
C VAL A 147 4.00 6.49 9.91
N ASP A 148 3.07 6.12 10.78
CA ASP A 148 1.98 5.22 10.42
C ASP A 148 0.79 6.00 9.84
N ILE A 149 0.57 5.82 8.53
CA ILE A 149 -0.56 6.38 7.79
C ILE A 149 -1.41 5.27 7.13
N ARG A 150 -1.45 4.07 7.73
CA ARG A 150 -2.25 2.93 7.25
C ARG A 150 -3.73 3.01 7.61
N SER A 151 -4.12 4.02 8.36
CA SER A 151 -5.50 4.23 8.78
C SER A 151 -5.87 5.69 8.82
N VAL A 152 -7.16 6.00 8.81
CA VAL A 152 -7.65 7.38 8.96
C VAL A 152 -7.20 7.97 10.31
N ASN A 153 -7.23 7.19 11.38
CA ASN A 153 -6.72 7.64 12.68
C ASN A 153 -5.21 7.90 12.65
N GLY A 154 -4.43 7.02 11.99
CA GLY A 154 -2.99 7.21 11.81
C GLY A 154 -2.69 8.50 11.04
N LEU A 155 -3.41 8.76 9.94
CA LEU A 155 -3.30 10.00 9.17
C LEU A 155 -3.50 11.24 10.07
N TYR A 156 -4.56 11.26 10.89
CA TYR A 156 -4.85 12.38 11.79
C TYR A 156 -3.83 12.50 12.93
N SER A 157 -3.35 11.38 13.48
CA SER A 157 -2.29 11.38 14.49
C SER A 157 -0.98 11.99 13.94
N VAL A 158 -0.58 11.61 12.73
CA VAL A 158 0.60 12.18 12.07
C VAL A 158 0.37 13.67 11.74
N THR A 159 -0.82 14.03 11.31
CA THR A 159 -1.17 15.43 11.03
C THR A 159 -1.08 16.29 12.31
N GLU A 160 -1.54 15.77 13.46
CA GLU A 160 -1.44 16.44 14.75
C GLU A 160 0.02 16.62 15.20
N ASP A 161 0.81 15.55 15.09
CA ASP A 161 2.25 15.59 15.41
C ASP A 161 2.99 16.66 14.59
N LEU A 162 2.72 16.73 13.30
CA LEU A 162 3.31 17.73 12.41
C LEU A 162 2.78 19.14 12.73
N ALA A 163 1.48 19.28 13.01
CA ALA A 163 0.90 20.56 13.42
C ALA A 163 1.53 21.09 14.72
N ASN A 164 1.78 20.22 15.68
CA ASN A 164 2.47 20.57 16.93
C ASN A 164 3.93 20.96 16.66
N THR A 165 4.64 20.19 15.84
CA THR A 165 6.07 20.38 15.52
C THR A 165 6.32 21.68 14.76
N PHE A 166 5.41 22.09 13.88
CA PHE A 166 5.57 23.24 12.98
C PHE A 166 4.67 24.44 13.32
N GLY A 167 3.99 24.41 14.48
CA GLY A 167 3.18 25.53 14.94
C GLY A 167 1.89 25.75 14.13
N LYS A 168 1.29 24.67 13.62
CA LYS A 168 0.07 24.69 12.77
C LYS A 168 -1.19 24.21 13.51
N LYS A 169 -1.23 24.35 14.84
CA LYS A 169 -2.31 23.82 15.70
C LYS A 169 -3.70 24.28 15.31
N GLU A 170 -3.85 25.53 14.89
CA GLU A 170 -5.16 26.09 14.48
C GLU A 170 -5.69 25.39 13.22
N LYS A 171 -4.81 25.12 12.24
CA LYS A 171 -5.19 24.35 11.04
C LYS A 171 -5.62 22.95 11.38
N PHE A 172 -4.87 22.27 12.25
CA PHE A 172 -5.25 20.93 12.70
C PHE A 172 -6.58 20.95 13.45
N ALA A 173 -6.83 21.94 14.31
CA ALA A 173 -8.09 22.07 15.05
C ALA A 173 -9.30 22.18 14.09
N GLN A 174 -9.16 22.92 12.98
CA GLN A 174 -10.20 22.99 11.96
C GLN A 174 -10.41 21.65 11.25
N LEU A 175 -9.31 21.00 10.80
CA LEU A 175 -9.39 19.67 10.19
C LEU A 175 -10.04 18.64 11.11
N LYS A 176 -9.71 18.69 12.41
CA LYS A 176 -10.30 17.78 13.41
C LYS A 176 -11.80 18.02 13.61
N LYS A 177 -12.22 19.28 13.61
CA LYS A 177 -13.65 19.63 13.67
C LYS A 177 -14.41 19.08 12.45
N ASP A 178 -13.85 19.22 11.26
CA ASP A 178 -14.46 18.72 10.02
C ASP A 178 -14.52 17.17 10.05
N TYR A 179 -13.47 16.51 10.53
CA TYR A 179 -13.44 15.07 10.78
C TYR A 179 -14.56 14.62 11.73
N ASP A 180 -14.66 15.26 12.90
CA ASP A 180 -15.66 14.88 13.90
C ASP A 180 -17.09 15.08 13.36
N SER A 181 -17.34 16.19 12.69
CA SER A 181 -18.62 16.48 12.06
C SER A 181 -18.98 15.44 11.00
N PHE A 182 -18.04 15.09 10.14
CA PHE A 182 -18.23 14.05 9.11
C PHE A 182 -18.61 12.71 9.75
N PHE A 183 -17.87 12.25 10.75
CA PHE A 183 -18.14 10.95 11.36
C PHE A 183 -19.44 10.91 12.16
N VAL A 184 -19.87 12.03 12.76
CA VAL A 184 -21.20 12.11 13.38
C VAL A 184 -22.30 11.84 12.35
N GLU A 185 -22.25 12.47 11.20
CA GLU A 185 -23.27 12.29 10.14
C GLU A 185 -23.12 10.94 9.43
N PHE A 186 -21.90 10.53 9.13
CA PHE A 186 -21.64 9.25 8.47
C PHE A 186 -22.10 8.05 9.31
N ASN A 187 -21.81 8.06 10.60
CA ASN A 187 -22.22 6.98 11.52
C ASN A 187 -23.75 6.86 11.60
N LYS A 188 -24.48 7.99 11.65
CA LYS A 188 -25.95 7.97 11.57
C LYS A 188 -26.46 7.31 10.29
N LYS A 189 -25.79 7.55 9.16
CA LYS A 189 -26.18 7.01 7.85
C LYS A 189 -26.07 5.49 7.77
N ILE A 190 -25.08 4.91 8.44
CA ILE A 190 -24.85 3.45 8.47
C ILE A 190 -25.38 2.74 9.71
N GLU A 191 -25.93 3.49 10.67
CA GLU A 191 -26.51 2.94 11.89
C GLU A 191 -27.61 1.94 11.57
N ASN A 192 -27.64 0.83 12.31
CA ASN A 192 -28.62 -0.27 12.14
C ASN A 192 -28.62 -0.96 10.77
N LYS A 193 -27.65 -0.70 9.89
CA LYS A 193 -27.51 -1.44 8.63
C LYS A 193 -26.87 -2.81 8.87
N LYS A 194 -27.29 -3.81 8.09
CA LYS A 194 -26.66 -5.14 8.11
C LYS A 194 -25.22 -5.02 7.57
N LYS A 195 -24.26 -5.49 8.38
CA LYS A 195 -22.84 -5.49 7.99
C LYS A 195 -22.57 -6.57 6.93
N PRO A 196 -22.12 -6.22 5.72
CA PRO A 196 -21.73 -7.22 4.74
C PRO A 196 -20.38 -7.85 5.10
N LYS A 197 -20.21 -9.15 4.81
CA LYS A 197 -18.92 -9.81 4.78
C LYS A 197 -18.16 -9.42 3.51
N VAL A 198 -16.92 -8.97 3.64
CA VAL A 198 -16.14 -8.42 2.53
C VAL A 198 -14.81 -9.13 2.40
N LEU A 199 -14.49 -9.59 1.19
CA LEU A 199 -13.14 -9.97 0.78
C LEU A 199 -12.50 -8.80 0.03
N ILE A 200 -11.28 -8.43 0.40
CA ILE A 200 -10.54 -7.34 -0.25
C ILE A 200 -9.30 -7.92 -0.93
N LEU A 201 -9.16 -7.64 -2.22
CA LEU A 201 -7.99 -8.02 -3.02
C LEU A 201 -7.19 -6.78 -3.43
N MET A 202 -5.92 -6.75 -3.05
CA MET A 202 -4.95 -5.75 -3.48
C MET A 202 -4.12 -6.33 -4.62
N GLY A 203 -4.25 -5.77 -5.81
CA GLY A 203 -3.52 -6.18 -7.00
C GLY A 203 -2.22 -5.41 -7.21
N LEU A 204 -1.23 -6.14 -7.67
CA LEU A 204 0.06 -5.68 -8.16
C LEU A 204 0.22 -6.20 -9.59
N PRO A 205 1.04 -5.59 -10.45
CA PRO A 205 1.33 -6.19 -11.76
C PRO A 205 1.79 -7.64 -11.61
N GLY A 206 1.01 -8.59 -12.17
CA GLY A 206 1.32 -10.02 -12.14
C GLY A 206 0.92 -10.79 -10.87
N SER A 207 0.41 -10.15 -9.81
CA SER A 207 0.00 -10.84 -8.58
C SER A 207 -1.08 -10.09 -7.81
N TYR A 208 -1.67 -10.76 -6.82
CA TYR A 208 -2.57 -10.10 -5.86
C TYR A 208 -2.47 -10.76 -4.47
N MET A 209 -2.84 -10.01 -3.46
CA MET A 209 -2.89 -10.44 -2.06
C MET A 209 -4.24 -10.10 -1.45
N ALA A 210 -4.60 -10.81 -0.39
CA ALA A 210 -5.74 -10.45 0.44
C ALA A 210 -5.34 -9.34 1.41
N ALA A 211 -6.17 -8.30 1.53
CA ALA A 211 -5.97 -7.20 2.45
C ALA A 211 -6.76 -7.39 3.75
N SER A 212 -6.11 -7.22 4.89
CA SER A 212 -6.72 -7.31 6.23
C SER A 212 -7.22 -5.95 6.73
N ASP A 213 -7.82 -5.93 7.93
CA ASP A 213 -8.21 -4.69 8.63
C ASP A 213 -7.01 -3.78 9.00
N LYS A 214 -5.76 -4.28 8.87
CA LYS A 214 -4.54 -3.51 9.11
C LYS A 214 -4.13 -2.66 7.91
N SER A 215 -4.64 -2.99 6.72
CA SER A 215 -4.45 -2.18 5.52
C SER A 215 -5.38 -0.95 5.53
N TYR A 216 -5.03 0.07 4.75
CA TYR A 216 -5.87 1.26 4.63
C TYR A 216 -7.26 0.95 4.07
N VAL A 217 -7.34 0.12 3.01
CA VAL A 217 -8.64 -0.26 2.44
C VAL A 217 -9.45 -1.07 3.44
N GLY A 218 -8.83 -1.99 4.18
CA GLY A 218 -9.48 -2.73 5.27
C GLY A 218 -9.97 -1.81 6.39
N ASN A 219 -9.20 -0.78 6.74
CA ASN A 219 -9.64 0.26 7.69
C ASN A 219 -10.87 1.01 7.18
N LEU A 220 -10.91 1.40 5.89
CA LEU A 220 -12.09 2.04 5.29
C LEU A 220 -13.31 1.12 5.29
N VAL A 221 -13.15 -0.16 4.91
CA VAL A 221 -14.23 -1.16 4.95
C VAL A 221 -14.80 -1.29 6.35
N LYS A 222 -13.96 -1.36 7.36
CA LYS A 222 -14.37 -1.41 8.78
C LYS A 222 -15.11 -0.15 9.21
N LEU A 223 -14.60 1.03 8.86
CA LEU A 223 -15.24 2.31 9.17
C LEU A 223 -16.58 2.49 8.45
N ALA A 224 -16.73 1.92 7.25
CA ALA A 224 -17.99 1.90 6.52
C ALA A 224 -18.98 0.82 7.02
N GLY A 225 -18.62 0.07 8.07
CA GLY A 225 -19.46 -0.95 8.69
C GLY A 225 -19.40 -2.32 8.03
N GLY A 226 -18.48 -2.57 7.09
CA GLY A 226 -18.21 -3.91 6.54
C GLY A 226 -17.43 -4.79 7.51
N GLU A 227 -17.55 -6.10 7.35
CA GLU A 227 -16.77 -7.10 8.05
C GLU A 227 -15.78 -7.76 7.10
N ASN A 228 -14.49 -7.43 7.22
CA ASN A 228 -13.45 -8.07 6.43
C ASN A 228 -13.26 -9.53 6.88
N ILE A 229 -13.33 -10.48 5.96
CA ILE A 229 -13.16 -11.91 6.26
C ILE A 229 -11.69 -12.29 6.52
N ILE A 230 -10.73 -11.46 6.11
CA ILE A 230 -9.29 -11.73 6.28
C ILE A 230 -8.85 -11.26 7.67
N LYS A 231 -8.56 -12.21 8.55
CA LYS A 231 -8.07 -11.97 9.91
C LYS A 231 -6.55 -12.19 9.93
N SER A 232 -5.77 -11.12 9.76
CA SER A 232 -4.31 -11.14 9.80
C SER A 232 -3.78 -9.98 10.63
N ASN A 233 -2.59 -10.15 11.19
CA ASN A 233 -1.83 -9.07 11.82
C ASN A 233 -1.04 -8.24 10.80
N ASP A 234 -0.81 -8.80 9.61
CA ASP A 234 -0.17 -8.12 8.50
C ASP A 234 -1.21 -7.40 7.65
N GLU A 235 -0.82 -6.32 6.98
CA GLU A 235 -1.68 -5.56 6.08
C GLU A 235 -2.17 -6.42 4.91
N PHE A 236 -1.26 -7.23 4.37
CA PHE A 236 -1.50 -8.09 3.21
C PHE A 236 -0.97 -9.49 3.47
N SER A 237 -1.68 -10.50 2.97
CA SER A 237 -1.29 -11.91 3.07
C SER A 237 -1.66 -12.66 1.80
N PRO A 238 -0.97 -13.78 1.48
CA PRO A 238 -1.40 -14.66 0.41
C PRO A 238 -2.85 -15.11 0.63
N LEU A 239 -3.66 -15.09 -0.44
CA LEU A 239 -5.05 -15.55 -0.36
C LEU A 239 -5.11 -17.07 -0.39
N ASN A 240 -5.78 -17.67 0.58
CA ASN A 240 -6.24 -19.05 0.52
C ASN A 240 -7.71 -19.05 0.03
N LEU A 241 -7.93 -19.47 -1.21
CA LEU A 241 -9.26 -19.46 -1.83
C LEU A 241 -10.25 -20.38 -1.14
N GLU A 242 -9.83 -21.53 -0.63
CA GLU A 242 -10.70 -22.46 0.09
C GLU A 242 -11.20 -21.86 1.40
N THR A 243 -10.28 -21.28 2.17
CA THR A 243 -10.65 -20.58 3.41
C THR A 243 -11.57 -19.40 3.14
N ALA A 244 -11.28 -18.59 2.12
CA ALA A 244 -12.12 -17.45 1.74
C ALA A 244 -13.50 -17.89 1.24
N LEU A 245 -13.58 -19.01 0.51
CA LEU A 245 -14.85 -19.58 0.07
C LEU A 245 -15.70 -20.04 1.26
N ASN A 246 -15.11 -20.68 2.26
CA ASN A 246 -15.82 -21.13 3.45
C ASN A 246 -16.43 -19.97 4.24
N GLU A 247 -15.81 -18.79 4.20
CA GLU A 247 -16.32 -17.57 4.83
C GLU A 247 -17.50 -16.94 4.09
N GLN A 248 -17.73 -17.30 2.82
CA GLN A 248 -18.81 -16.80 1.95
C GLN A 248 -18.98 -15.26 2.03
N PRO A 249 -18.03 -14.49 1.49
CA PRO A 249 -18.16 -13.03 1.46
C PRO A 249 -19.37 -12.60 0.61
N ASP A 250 -20.11 -11.62 1.13
CA ASP A 250 -21.22 -10.99 0.41
C ASP A 250 -20.71 -10.14 -0.78
N ILE A 251 -19.50 -9.58 -0.64
CA ILE A 251 -18.90 -8.65 -1.60
C ILE A 251 -17.40 -8.95 -1.73
N ILE A 252 -16.89 -8.88 -2.95
CA ILE A 252 -15.45 -8.89 -3.25
C ILE A 252 -15.07 -7.52 -3.79
N LEU A 253 -14.15 -6.84 -3.10
CA LEU A 253 -13.57 -5.57 -3.52
C LEU A 253 -12.19 -5.81 -4.11
N ARG A 254 -11.89 -5.22 -5.25
CA ARG A 254 -10.57 -5.30 -5.90
C ARG A 254 -10.02 -3.88 -6.06
N THR A 255 -8.76 -3.69 -5.75
CA THR A 255 -8.06 -2.41 -5.96
C THR A 255 -6.64 -2.65 -6.46
N ALA A 256 -6.04 -1.64 -7.07
CA ALA A 256 -4.69 -1.72 -7.63
C ALA A 256 -3.73 -0.80 -6.88
N HIS A 257 -2.53 -1.32 -6.55
CA HIS A 257 -1.47 -0.47 -5.99
C HIS A 257 -0.75 0.36 -7.05
N ALA A 258 -0.49 -0.26 -8.22
CA ALA A 258 0.21 0.37 -9.34
C ALA A 258 -0.39 -0.12 -10.66
N MET A 259 -0.21 0.64 -11.73
CA MET A 259 -0.65 0.28 -13.08
C MET A 259 -2.10 -0.24 -13.12
N PRO A 260 -3.10 0.56 -12.69
CA PRO A 260 -4.47 0.09 -12.47
C PRO A 260 -5.07 -0.63 -13.68
N ASP A 261 -4.82 -0.16 -14.90
CA ASP A 261 -5.36 -0.81 -16.11
C ASP A 261 -4.80 -2.24 -16.28
N THR A 262 -3.49 -2.43 -16.05
CA THR A 262 -2.83 -3.74 -16.12
C THR A 262 -3.35 -4.68 -15.03
N VAL A 263 -3.53 -4.17 -13.82
CA VAL A 263 -4.02 -4.95 -12.69
C VAL A 263 -5.50 -5.33 -12.87
N ASN A 264 -6.33 -4.43 -13.35
CA ASN A 264 -7.74 -4.72 -13.62
C ASN A 264 -7.90 -5.78 -14.70
N GLU A 265 -7.08 -5.71 -15.76
CA GLU A 265 -7.06 -6.76 -16.80
C GLU A 265 -6.57 -8.11 -16.26
N MET A 266 -5.58 -8.10 -15.35
CA MET A 266 -5.12 -9.30 -14.65
C MET A 266 -6.25 -9.91 -13.80
N PHE A 267 -6.97 -9.11 -13.01
CA PHE A 267 -8.11 -9.58 -12.23
C PHE A 267 -9.21 -10.15 -13.10
N LYS A 268 -9.53 -9.50 -14.22
CA LYS A 268 -10.52 -10.01 -15.17
C LYS A 268 -10.15 -11.41 -15.65
N LYS A 269 -8.92 -11.60 -16.12
CA LYS A 269 -8.42 -12.91 -16.58
C LYS A 269 -8.41 -13.95 -15.45
N GLU A 270 -8.01 -13.58 -14.24
CA GLU A 270 -8.02 -14.48 -13.09
C GLU A 270 -9.44 -14.98 -12.77
N PHE A 271 -10.42 -14.09 -12.73
CA PHE A 271 -11.81 -14.45 -12.44
C PHE A 271 -12.48 -15.23 -13.58
N GLU A 272 -12.07 -15.04 -14.84
CA GLU A 272 -12.53 -15.81 -15.99
C GLU A 272 -11.93 -17.21 -16.05
N ASN A 273 -10.61 -17.34 -15.81
CA ASN A 273 -9.87 -18.57 -16.02
C ASN A 273 -9.88 -19.51 -14.80
N ASN A 274 -9.83 -18.95 -13.59
CA ASN A 274 -9.85 -19.73 -12.36
C ASN A 274 -11.28 -19.99 -11.90
N LYS A 275 -11.79 -21.17 -12.23
CA LYS A 275 -13.18 -21.56 -11.95
C LYS A 275 -13.52 -21.60 -10.46
N SER A 276 -12.55 -21.62 -9.56
CA SER A 276 -12.79 -21.57 -8.12
C SER A 276 -13.59 -20.32 -7.74
N TRP A 277 -13.38 -19.20 -8.43
CA TRP A 277 -14.12 -17.97 -8.19
C TRP A 277 -15.64 -18.10 -8.46
N SER A 278 -16.05 -18.96 -9.40
CA SER A 278 -17.47 -19.17 -9.72
C SER A 278 -18.28 -19.79 -8.58
N HIS A 279 -17.61 -20.32 -7.54
CA HIS A 279 -18.28 -20.88 -6.36
C HIS A 279 -18.65 -19.82 -5.31
N PHE A 280 -18.07 -18.61 -5.39
CA PHE A 280 -18.38 -17.52 -4.48
C PHE A 280 -19.76 -16.91 -4.81
N GLU A 281 -20.61 -16.75 -3.77
CA GLU A 281 -21.92 -16.10 -3.94
C GLU A 281 -21.77 -14.64 -4.41
N ALA A 282 -20.73 -13.93 -3.97
CA ALA A 282 -20.43 -12.59 -4.45
C ALA A 282 -20.22 -12.55 -5.98
N VAL A 283 -19.57 -13.56 -6.56
CA VAL A 283 -19.37 -13.66 -8.02
C VAL A 283 -20.68 -13.95 -8.74
N LYS A 284 -21.47 -14.92 -8.26
CA LYS A 284 -22.78 -15.28 -8.84
C LYS A 284 -23.76 -14.11 -8.82
N ASN A 285 -23.67 -13.26 -7.80
CA ASN A 285 -24.56 -12.12 -7.59
C ASN A 285 -24.03 -10.80 -8.18
N ASN A 286 -22.95 -10.86 -8.99
CA ASN A 286 -22.30 -9.67 -9.58
C ASN A 286 -21.85 -8.63 -8.52
N LYS A 287 -21.41 -9.09 -7.35
CA LYS A 287 -20.91 -8.27 -6.24
C LYS A 287 -19.36 -8.27 -6.16
N VAL A 288 -18.70 -8.33 -7.33
CA VAL A 288 -17.26 -8.13 -7.50
C VAL A 288 -17.06 -6.73 -8.04
N ILE A 289 -16.39 -5.86 -7.27
CA ILE A 289 -16.34 -4.42 -7.54
C ILE A 289 -14.90 -3.96 -7.59
N ASP A 290 -14.51 -3.31 -8.68
CA ASP A 290 -13.22 -2.63 -8.83
C ASP A 290 -13.32 -1.24 -8.21
N LEU A 291 -12.48 -0.98 -7.22
CA LEU A 291 -12.41 0.29 -6.52
C LEU A 291 -11.43 1.25 -7.23
N ASP A 292 -11.73 2.53 -7.18
CA ASP A 292 -10.80 3.56 -7.66
C ASP A 292 -9.51 3.56 -6.81
N SER A 293 -8.42 3.05 -7.40
CA SER A 293 -7.11 3.00 -6.74
C SER A 293 -6.58 4.39 -6.34
N SER A 294 -7.22 5.44 -6.87
CA SER A 294 -6.92 6.81 -6.48
C SER A 294 -7.39 7.14 -5.06
N ILE A 295 -8.40 6.49 -4.57
CA ILE A 295 -8.99 6.66 -3.25
C ILE A 295 -8.60 5.49 -2.35
N PHE A 296 -8.63 4.27 -2.91
CA PHE A 296 -8.42 3.01 -2.19
C PHE A 296 -7.01 2.45 -2.43
N GLY A 297 -6.00 3.29 -2.14
CA GLY A 297 -4.58 2.91 -2.24
C GLY A 297 -4.06 2.19 -1.00
N MET A 298 -2.72 2.21 -0.83
CA MET A 298 -2.05 1.54 0.30
C MET A 298 -1.94 2.43 1.55
N THR A 299 -2.09 3.73 1.42
CA THR A 299 -1.96 4.69 2.53
C THR A 299 -3.17 5.60 2.61
N ALA A 300 -3.52 6.02 3.83
CA ALA A 300 -4.61 6.95 4.07
C ALA A 300 -4.32 8.32 3.46
N THR A 301 -5.34 8.92 2.87
CA THR A 301 -5.32 10.28 2.33
C THR A 301 -6.56 11.03 2.80
N PHE A 302 -6.61 12.35 2.61
CA PHE A 302 -7.79 13.15 2.96
C PHE A 302 -9.01 12.90 2.04
N ASP A 303 -8.86 12.06 1.00
CA ASP A 303 -10.00 11.56 0.21
C ASP A 303 -10.78 10.42 0.90
N TYR A 304 -10.41 10.01 2.13
CA TYR A 304 -11.08 8.95 2.88
C TYR A 304 -12.60 9.14 3.01
N GLN A 305 -13.07 10.38 3.09
CA GLN A 305 -14.51 10.68 3.16
C GLN A 305 -15.24 10.24 1.89
N LYS A 306 -14.65 10.47 0.71
CA LYS A 306 -15.18 9.98 -0.57
C LYS A 306 -15.21 8.45 -0.59
N GLY A 307 -14.12 7.83 -0.13
CA GLY A 307 -14.04 6.36 -0.03
C GLY A 307 -15.12 5.78 0.89
N LEU A 308 -15.34 6.37 2.06
CA LEU A 308 -16.39 5.94 2.98
C LEU A 308 -17.80 6.09 2.38
N GLU A 309 -18.08 7.22 1.69
CA GLU A 309 -19.34 7.42 1.01
C GLU A 309 -19.56 6.42 -0.14
N GLU A 310 -18.52 6.09 -0.89
CA GLU A 310 -18.56 5.08 -1.95
C GLU A 310 -18.82 3.68 -1.36
N LEU A 311 -18.10 3.29 -0.31
CA LEU A 311 -18.33 2.01 0.36
C LEU A 311 -19.74 1.93 0.96
N ALA A 312 -20.25 3.00 1.55
CA ALA A 312 -21.62 3.02 2.06
C ALA A 312 -22.66 2.80 0.95
N LYS A 313 -22.44 3.34 -0.26
CA LYS A 313 -23.28 3.04 -1.42
C LYS A 313 -23.17 1.57 -1.84
N ILE A 314 -21.95 1.03 -1.92
CA ILE A 314 -21.71 -0.37 -2.29
C ILE A 314 -22.38 -1.32 -1.30
N PHE A 315 -22.29 -1.03 0.00
CA PHE A 315 -22.78 -1.92 1.07
C PHE A 315 -24.29 -1.84 1.28
N TYR A 316 -24.89 -0.66 1.07
CA TYR A 316 -26.23 -0.35 1.55
C TYR A 316 -27.20 0.20 0.48
N ALA A 317 -26.73 0.42 -0.77
CA ALA A 317 -27.67 0.69 -1.85
C ALA A 317 -28.49 -0.57 -2.16
N ASN A 318 -29.81 -0.42 -2.17
CA ASN A 318 -30.77 -1.49 -2.53
C ASN A 318 -30.67 -1.83 -4.01
#